data_dcd3c6330b1f843f367e2cff9b10631f
#
_entry.id   dcd3c6330b1f843f367e2cff9b10631f
#
_cell.length_a   1.000
_cell.length_b   1.000
_cell.length_c   1.000
_cell.angle_alpha   90.00
_cell.angle_beta   90.00
_cell.angle_gamma   90.00
#
_symmetry.space_group_name_H-M   'P 1'
#
loop_
_entity.id
_entity.type
_entity.pdbx_description
1 polymer ?
#
loop_
_entity_poly.entity_id
_entity_poly.type
_entity_poly.pdbx_seq_one_letter_code
_entity_poly.pdbx_strand_id
1 'polypeptide(L)'
;KRGRFNKSTTRVSDLSQPIQTEVGTIRIHANRPLSKDTTYRIAHAPREVVVEQYRNSLHVAQHKKESNIINLSTTSTVPERDKAFLYQLIEQYNMNAVVDKNMIATNTASFINDRLNIITAELMAAEEAVSSYKTQNNIADLATQAQLFLEASSKEQQAIAEVETQLSLVDYIDEFLRDDTKRHNLIPSNIGITDESISEGLAEYNALQLQRMRVQRTATESNPVIEQMNAQLASMRQNIIATIASVRESLLIRQRGLMAQD
;
A
#
# COMPACT_ATOMS: atom_id res chain seq x y z
N LYS A 1 -29.42 17.53 9.54
CA LYS A 1 -30.68 16.97 10.08
C LYS A 1 -30.40 16.54 11.52
N ARG A 2 -30.97 17.26 12.52
CA ARG A 2 -30.91 16.86 13.93
C ARG A 2 -31.70 15.55 14.07
N GLY A 3 -31.03 14.45 14.41
CA GLY A 3 -31.68 13.18 14.71
C GLY A 3 -32.65 13.38 15.89
N ARG A 4 -33.91 13.01 15.68
CA ARG A 4 -34.90 12.95 16.75
C ARG A 4 -34.52 11.80 17.66
N PHE A 5 -34.03 12.11 18.86
CA PHE A 5 -33.89 11.10 19.90
C PHE A 5 -35.30 10.70 20.36
N ASN A 6 -35.68 9.46 20.11
CA ASN A 6 -36.88 8.87 20.75
C ASN A 6 -36.60 8.77 22.26
N LYS A 7 -37.41 9.49 23.04
CA LYS A 7 -37.38 9.37 24.50
C LYS A 7 -38.42 8.33 24.89
N SER A 8 -37.96 7.14 25.23
CA SER A 8 -38.81 6.18 25.96
C SER A 8 -38.47 6.24 27.43
N THR A 9 -39.50 6.20 28.28
CA THR A 9 -39.32 6.18 29.75
C THR A 9 -39.83 4.85 30.25
N THR A 10 -38.92 4.05 30.77
CA THR A 10 -39.24 2.75 31.37
C THR A 10 -38.93 2.81 32.86
N ARG A 11 -39.93 2.52 33.70
CA ARG A 11 -39.74 2.43 35.15
C ARG A 11 -39.28 1.03 35.47
N VAL A 12 -38.11 0.93 36.11
CA VAL A 12 -37.48 -0.33 36.45
C VAL A 12 -37.43 -0.41 37.98
N SER A 13 -38.01 -1.43 38.55
CA SER A 13 -38.01 -1.69 40.03
C SER A 13 -36.78 -2.46 40.47
N ASP A 14 -36.15 -3.22 39.57
CA ASP A 14 -35.00 -4.05 39.82
C ASP A 14 -33.95 -3.89 38.69
N LEU A 15 -32.78 -3.38 39.03
CA LEU A 15 -31.68 -3.14 38.07
C LEU A 15 -30.93 -4.43 37.72
N SER A 16 -31.14 -5.53 38.48
CA SER A 16 -30.47 -6.81 38.19
C SER A 16 -31.08 -7.53 36.96
N GLN A 17 -32.31 -7.17 36.60
CA GLN A 17 -32.99 -7.77 35.47
C GLN A 17 -32.64 -7.05 34.14
N PRO A 18 -32.55 -7.78 33.03
CA PRO A 18 -32.33 -7.17 31.72
C PRO A 18 -33.52 -6.32 31.29
N ILE A 19 -33.27 -5.08 30.92
CA ILE A 19 -34.29 -4.11 30.47
C ILE A 19 -34.34 -4.18 28.94
N GLN A 20 -35.53 -4.49 28.42
CA GLN A 20 -35.78 -4.44 26.99
C GLN A 20 -36.00 -2.97 26.55
N THR A 21 -35.22 -2.52 25.59
CA THR A 21 -35.33 -1.16 25.00
C THR A 21 -35.42 -1.25 23.47
N GLU A 22 -35.80 -0.16 22.81
CA GLU A 22 -35.86 -0.09 21.34
C GLU A 22 -34.51 -0.34 20.66
N VAL A 23 -33.39 -0.15 21.39
CA VAL A 23 -32.03 -0.37 20.89
C VAL A 23 -31.42 -1.70 21.34
N GLY A 24 -32.20 -2.55 22.00
CA GLY A 24 -31.78 -3.86 22.45
C GLY A 24 -31.94 -4.07 23.96
N THR A 25 -31.44 -5.18 24.45
CA THR A 25 -31.51 -5.56 25.87
C THR A 25 -30.32 -4.94 26.61
N ILE A 26 -30.62 -4.11 27.61
CA ILE A 26 -29.62 -3.45 28.44
C ILE A 26 -29.61 -4.10 29.83
N ARG A 27 -28.44 -4.44 30.35
CA ARG A 27 -28.23 -4.89 31.72
C ARG A 27 -27.39 -3.84 32.43
N ILE A 28 -27.88 -3.32 33.56
CA ILE A 28 -27.21 -2.30 34.35
C ILE A 28 -26.55 -2.97 35.57
N HIS A 29 -25.24 -2.83 35.67
CA HIS A 29 -24.47 -3.23 36.85
C HIS A 29 -24.00 -1.98 37.60
N ALA A 30 -24.45 -1.83 38.86
CA ALA A 30 -24.00 -0.74 39.71
C ALA A 30 -22.74 -1.18 40.47
N ASN A 31 -21.60 -0.59 40.14
CA ASN A 31 -20.32 -0.84 40.79
C ASN A 31 -20.22 -0.18 42.22
N ARG A 32 -21.18 0.69 42.55
CA ARG A 32 -21.31 1.37 43.84
C ARG A 32 -22.78 1.45 44.23
N PRO A 33 -23.10 1.55 45.55
CA PRO A 33 -24.47 1.79 45.98
C PRO A 33 -25.03 3.06 45.31
N LEU A 34 -26.18 2.95 44.70
CA LEU A 34 -26.85 4.10 44.07
C LEU A 34 -27.54 4.93 45.17
N SER A 35 -27.34 6.26 45.12
CA SER A 35 -28.05 7.16 46.03
C SER A 35 -29.52 7.27 45.60
N LYS A 36 -30.42 7.21 46.57
CA LYS A 36 -31.89 7.31 46.32
C LYS A 36 -32.32 8.66 45.78
N ASP A 37 -31.53 9.71 46.02
CA ASP A 37 -31.84 11.09 45.61
C ASP A 37 -31.11 11.56 44.36
N THR A 38 -30.43 10.65 43.67
CA THR A 38 -29.64 10.99 42.48
C THR A 38 -30.28 10.42 41.23
N THR A 39 -30.47 11.26 40.21
CA THR A 39 -30.95 10.84 38.89
C THR A 39 -29.78 10.52 37.99
N TYR A 40 -29.72 9.29 37.53
CA TYR A 40 -28.73 8.83 36.55
C TYR A 40 -29.32 8.87 35.15
N ARG A 41 -28.61 9.46 34.19
CA ARG A 41 -28.98 9.46 32.77
C ARG A 41 -28.02 8.56 32.00
N ILE A 42 -28.59 7.57 31.34
CA ILE A 42 -27.84 6.72 30.39
C ILE A 42 -28.22 7.17 28.99
N ALA A 43 -27.26 7.48 28.15
CA ALA A 43 -27.46 7.83 26.75
C ALA A 43 -26.70 6.81 25.89
N HIS A 44 -27.43 6.24 24.93
CA HIS A 44 -26.85 5.43 23.87
C HIS A 44 -26.83 6.25 22.59
N ALA A 45 -25.71 6.30 21.91
CA ALA A 45 -25.57 6.95 20.62
C ALA A 45 -25.13 5.93 19.58
N PRO A 46 -25.60 6.03 18.31
CA PRO A 46 -25.07 5.25 17.21
C PRO A 46 -23.55 5.39 17.10
N ARG A 47 -22.88 4.33 16.66
CA ARG A 47 -21.40 4.30 16.56
C ARG A 47 -20.86 5.46 15.73
N GLU A 48 -21.52 5.75 14.61
CA GLU A 48 -21.14 6.81 13.67
C GLU A 48 -21.12 8.18 14.33
N VAL A 49 -22.14 8.45 15.17
CA VAL A 49 -22.23 9.72 15.92
C VAL A 49 -21.10 9.83 16.94
N VAL A 50 -20.77 8.73 17.62
CA VAL A 50 -19.68 8.71 18.61
C VAL A 50 -18.34 8.89 17.93
N VAL A 51 -18.11 8.22 16.79
CA VAL A 51 -16.89 8.37 15.98
C VAL A 51 -16.72 9.82 15.53
N GLU A 52 -17.79 10.44 15.03
CA GLU A 52 -17.78 11.84 14.61
C GLU A 52 -17.46 12.80 15.78
N GLN A 53 -18.01 12.54 16.96
CA GLN A 53 -17.70 13.32 18.17
C GLN A 53 -16.21 13.23 18.52
N TYR A 54 -15.63 12.04 18.54
CA TYR A 54 -14.20 11.85 18.80
C TYR A 54 -13.33 12.48 17.72
N ARG A 55 -13.70 12.35 16.44
CA ARG A 55 -13.01 12.97 15.32
C ARG A 55 -12.95 14.50 15.48
N ASN A 56 -14.07 15.12 15.86
CA ASN A 56 -14.17 16.55 16.02
C ASN A 56 -13.48 17.07 17.30
N SER A 57 -13.31 16.22 18.31
CA SER A 57 -12.60 16.57 19.57
C SER A 57 -11.09 16.36 19.47
N LEU A 58 -10.62 15.61 18.44
CA LEU A 58 -9.21 15.33 18.23
C LEU A 58 -8.53 16.49 17.53
N HIS A 59 -7.53 17.05 18.16
CA HIS A 59 -6.62 18.04 17.57
C HIS A 59 -5.29 17.40 17.25
N VAL A 60 -4.90 17.49 15.99
CA VAL A 60 -3.64 16.97 15.46
C VAL A 60 -2.81 18.15 15.00
N ALA A 61 -1.64 18.33 15.57
CA ALA A 61 -0.76 19.43 15.22
C ALA A 61 0.70 18.94 15.15
N GLN A 62 1.44 19.43 14.18
CA GLN A 62 2.88 19.22 14.12
C GLN A 62 3.56 20.05 15.22
N HIS A 63 4.50 19.46 15.96
CA HIS A 63 5.17 20.13 17.07
C HIS A 63 5.97 21.37 16.61
N LYS A 64 6.70 21.25 15.50
CA LYS A 64 7.42 22.33 14.80
C LYS A 64 7.44 22.05 13.31
N LYS A 65 7.58 23.09 12.48
CA LYS A 65 7.50 23.01 11.01
C LYS A 65 8.46 21.99 10.35
N GLU A 66 9.55 21.61 11.03
CA GLU A 66 10.54 20.64 10.56
C GLU A 66 10.68 19.41 11.49
N SER A 67 9.70 19.20 12.38
CA SER A 67 9.74 18.09 13.34
C SER A 67 8.89 16.91 12.87
N ASN A 68 9.42 15.71 13.04
CA ASN A 68 8.67 14.46 12.83
C ASN A 68 7.75 14.11 14.02
N ILE A 69 7.56 15.06 14.95
CA ILE A 69 6.72 14.87 16.14
C ILE A 69 5.35 15.46 15.88
N ILE A 70 4.32 14.64 16.06
CA ILE A 70 2.92 15.01 15.97
C ILE A 70 2.34 15.04 17.39
N ASN A 71 1.70 16.15 17.75
CA ASN A 71 0.97 16.30 18.98
C ASN A 71 -0.49 15.91 18.75
N LEU A 72 -0.98 14.95 19.53
CA LEU A 72 -2.38 14.58 19.58
C LEU A 72 -2.97 15.09 20.89
N SER A 73 -4.06 15.83 20.83
CA SER A 73 -4.76 16.31 22.00
C SER A 73 -6.27 16.22 21.84
N THR A 74 -6.96 15.98 22.94
CA THR A 74 -8.41 15.95 23.04
C THR A 74 -8.83 16.55 24.39
N THR A 75 -10.04 17.07 24.46
CA THR A 75 -10.57 17.69 25.67
C THR A 75 -11.93 17.10 26.00
N SER A 76 -12.09 16.53 27.17
CA SER A 76 -13.37 16.03 27.67
C SER A 76 -13.49 16.10 29.18
N THR A 77 -14.67 15.76 29.67
CA THR A 77 -14.95 15.70 31.12
C THR A 77 -14.47 14.40 31.77
N VAL A 78 -14.00 13.41 30.99
CA VAL A 78 -13.52 12.10 31.47
C VAL A 78 -12.15 11.80 30.88
N PRO A 79 -11.06 12.31 31.48
CA PRO A 79 -9.70 12.19 30.96
C PRO A 79 -9.23 10.75 30.73
N GLU A 80 -9.62 9.82 31.58
CA GLU A 80 -9.21 8.41 31.46
C GLU A 80 -9.74 7.75 30.17
N ARG A 81 -10.96 8.10 29.76
CA ARG A 81 -11.55 7.62 28.52
C ARG A 81 -10.82 8.17 27.29
N ASP A 82 -10.48 9.44 27.34
CA ASP A 82 -9.76 10.11 26.24
C ASP A 82 -8.33 9.60 26.12
N LYS A 83 -7.68 9.32 27.24
CA LYS A 83 -6.38 8.67 27.28
C LYS A 83 -6.44 7.29 26.61
N ALA A 84 -7.44 6.47 26.96
CA ALA A 84 -7.65 5.17 26.34
C ALA A 84 -7.93 5.30 24.84
N PHE A 85 -8.70 6.29 24.42
CA PHE A 85 -8.94 6.59 22.99
C PHE A 85 -7.65 6.93 22.25
N LEU A 86 -6.83 7.83 22.79
CA LEU A 86 -5.55 8.21 22.15
C LEU A 86 -4.59 7.02 22.06
N TYR A 87 -4.49 6.18 23.09
CA TYR A 87 -3.69 4.96 23.05
C TYR A 87 -4.16 4.03 21.95
N GLN A 88 -5.45 3.76 21.88
CA GLN A 88 -6.02 2.87 20.89
C GLN A 88 -5.86 3.43 19.45
N LEU A 89 -5.95 4.75 19.30
CA LEU A 89 -5.72 5.43 18.03
C LEU A 89 -4.27 5.24 17.55
N ILE A 90 -3.29 5.44 18.45
CA ILE A 90 -1.87 5.25 18.15
C ILE A 90 -1.57 3.79 17.80
N GLU A 91 -2.11 2.86 18.59
CA GLU A 91 -1.93 1.43 18.35
C GLU A 91 -2.51 1.01 17.00
N GLN A 92 -3.72 1.46 16.68
CA GLN A 92 -4.34 1.20 15.38
C GLN A 92 -3.57 1.84 14.22
N TYR A 93 -3.02 3.04 14.40
CA TYR A 93 -2.17 3.68 13.42
C TYR A 93 -0.89 2.87 13.15
N ASN A 94 -0.23 2.42 14.21
CA ASN A 94 0.98 1.59 14.09
C ASN A 94 0.69 0.24 13.42
N MET A 95 -0.41 -0.43 13.81
CA MET A 95 -0.84 -1.67 13.16
C MET A 95 -1.10 -1.47 11.66
N ASN A 96 -1.80 -0.41 11.30
CA ASN A 96 -2.07 -0.10 9.89
C ASN A 96 -0.77 0.16 9.10
N ALA A 97 0.19 0.88 9.69
CA ALA A 97 1.47 1.14 9.06
C ALA A 97 2.26 -0.16 8.79
N VAL A 98 2.21 -1.12 9.70
CA VAL A 98 2.83 -2.45 9.53
C VAL A 98 2.12 -3.24 8.41
N VAL A 99 0.77 -3.25 8.42
CA VAL A 99 -0.02 -3.94 7.38
C VAL A 99 0.28 -3.36 6.01
N ASP A 100 0.33 -2.04 5.88
CA ASP A 100 0.60 -1.36 4.61
C ASP A 100 2.00 -1.71 4.08
N LYS A 101 3.03 -1.68 4.95
CA LYS A 101 4.40 -2.09 4.58
C LYS A 101 4.48 -3.56 4.17
N ASN A 102 3.80 -4.45 4.91
CA ASN A 102 3.79 -5.87 4.59
C ASN A 102 3.10 -6.14 3.25
N MET A 103 2.07 -5.39 2.90
CA MET A 103 1.37 -5.55 1.61
C MET A 103 2.28 -5.20 0.43
N ILE A 104 3.03 -4.09 0.51
CA ILE A 104 4.02 -3.72 -0.51
C ILE A 104 5.12 -4.78 -0.58
N ALA A 105 5.65 -5.22 0.56
CA ALA A 105 6.70 -6.24 0.61
C ALA A 105 6.25 -7.58 0.01
N THR A 106 5.01 -8.00 0.28
CA THR A 106 4.43 -9.24 -0.27
C THR A 106 4.29 -9.15 -1.79
N ASN A 107 3.78 -8.04 -2.31
CA ASN A 107 3.65 -7.84 -3.75
C ASN A 107 5.03 -7.84 -4.44
N THR A 108 6.01 -7.17 -3.83
CA THR A 108 7.39 -7.15 -4.33
C THR A 108 8.01 -8.55 -4.31
N ALA A 109 7.81 -9.33 -3.24
CA ALA A 109 8.32 -10.68 -3.14
C ALA A 109 7.69 -11.61 -4.20
N SER A 110 6.38 -11.49 -4.44
CA SER A 110 5.69 -12.23 -5.50
C SER A 110 6.30 -11.90 -6.87
N PHE A 111 6.45 -10.61 -7.18
CA PHE A 111 7.09 -10.19 -8.42
C PHE A 111 8.50 -10.77 -8.59
N ILE A 112 9.34 -10.68 -7.54
CA ILE A 112 10.70 -11.23 -7.60
C ILE A 112 10.68 -12.73 -7.88
N ASN A 113 9.79 -13.48 -7.24
CA ASN A 113 9.66 -14.91 -7.47
C ASN A 113 9.23 -15.24 -8.91
N ASP A 114 8.24 -14.51 -9.44
CA ASP A 114 7.79 -14.70 -10.81
C ASP A 114 8.94 -14.41 -11.80
N ARG A 115 9.71 -13.35 -11.54
CA ARG A 115 10.85 -12.97 -12.38
C ARG A 115 11.99 -13.98 -12.29
N LEU A 116 12.28 -14.51 -11.10
CA LEU A 116 13.27 -15.58 -10.91
C LEU A 116 12.91 -16.82 -11.72
N ASN A 117 11.63 -17.20 -11.75
CA ASN A 117 11.19 -18.35 -12.54
C ASN A 117 11.44 -18.14 -14.04
N ILE A 118 11.16 -16.94 -14.55
CA ILE A 118 11.41 -16.58 -15.95
C ILE A 118 12.90 -16.65 -16.27
N ILE A 119 13.73 -15.94 -15.47
CA ILE A 119 15.20 -15.91 -15.67
C ILE A 119 15.81 -17.30 -15.58
N THR A 120 15.32 -18.14 -14.65
CA THR A 120 15.81 -19.52 -14.54
C THR A 120 15.49 -20.33 -15.79
N ALA A 121 14.30 -20.16 -16.37
CA ALA A 121 13.93 -20.84 -17.61
C ALA A 121 14.78 -20.35 -18.81
N GLU A 122 15.00 -19.05 -18.90
CA GLU A 122 15.87 -18.46 -19.94
C GLU A 122 17.32 -18.93 -19.81
N LEU A 123 17.86 -18.99 -18.58
CA LEU A 123 19.21 -19.51 -18.31
C LEU A 123 19.35 -20.97 -18.74
N MET A 124 18.40 -21.83 -18.36
CA MET A 124 18.42 -23.23 -18.74
C MET A 124 18.40 -23.41 -20.26
N ALA A 125 17.58 -22.62 -20.97
CA ALA A 125 17.53 -22.64 -22.45
C ALA A 125 18.84 -22.19 -23.07
N ALA A 126 19.49 -21.15 -22.52
CA ALA A 126 20.78 -20.66 -22.97
C ALA A 126 21.91 -21.69 -22.71
N GLU A 127 21.94 -22.32 -21.53
CA GLU A 127 22.90 -23.38 -21.19
C GLU A 127 22.77 -24.59 -22.12
N GLU A 128 21.55 -25.00 -22.43
CA GLU A 128 21.29 -26.08 -23.37
C GLU A 128 21.74 -25.73 -24.79
N ALA A 129 21.49 -24.51 -25.24
CA ALA A 129 21.96 -24.01 -26.54
C ALA A 129 23.51 -24.00 -26.62
N VAL A 130 24.19 -23.51 -25.58
CA VAL A 130 25.65 -23.51 -25.50
C VAL A 130 26.20 -24.95 -25.47
N SER A 131 25.59 -25.83 -24.70
CA SER A 131 26.00 -27.24 -24.64
C SER A 131 25.85 -27.95 -25.99
N SER A 132 24.71 -27.71 -26.66
CA SER A 132 24.46 -28.26 -28.00
C SER A 132 25.46 -27.72 -29.03
N TYR A 133 25.75 -26.42 -29.00
CA TYR A 133 26.74 -25.79 -29.88
C TYR A 133 28.14 -26.37 -29.68
N LYS A 134 28.58 -26.53 -28.44
CA LYS A 134 29.88 -27.13 -28.09
C LYS A 134 30.00 -28.56 -28.60
N THR A 135 28.93 -29.37 -28.46
CA THR A 135 28.89 -30.77 -28.89
C THR A 135 28.90 -30.87 -30.42
N GLN A 136 28.12 -30.04 -31.12
CA GLN A 136 28.05 -30.06 -32.59
C GLN A 136 29.34 -29.62 -33.28
N ASN A 137 30.08 -28.71 -32.66
CA ASN A 137 31.29 -28.13 -33.27
C ASN A 137 32.61 -28.76 -32.74
N ASN A 138 32.56 -29.82 -31.92
CA ASN A 138 33.73 -30.48 -31.33
C ASN A 138 34.72 -29.51 -30.65
N ILE A 139 34.21 -28.47 -29.97
CA ILE A 139 35.00 -27.42 -29.35
C ILE A 139 35.52 -27.95 -27.99
N ALA A 140 36.65 -28.63 -28.00
CA ALA A 140 37.26 -29.16 -26.78
C ALA A 140 38.33 -28.20 -26.19
N ASP A 141 38.90 -27.27 -26.96
CA ASP A 141 39.97 -26.36 -26.44
C ASP A 141 39.99 -25.03 -27.20
N LEU A 142 39.33 -24.03 -26.66
CA LEU A 142 39.40 -22.63 -27.11
C LEU A 142 39.87 -21.69 -25.97
N ALA A 143 40.46 -22.24 -24.92
CA ALA A 143 40.73 -21.49 -23.68
C ALA A 143 41.76 -20.37 -23.83
N THR A 144 42.69 -20.44 -24.75
CA THR A 144 43.84 -19.52 -24.79
C THR A 144 43.66 -18.34 -25.75
N GLN A 145 42.86 -18.46 -26.83
CA GLN A 145 42.58 -17.36 -27.76
C GLN A 145 41.32 -16.59 -27.43
N ALA A 146 40.37 -17.26 -26.75
CA ALA A 146 39.12 -16.68 -26.30
C ALA A 146 39.31 -15.68 -25.12
N GLN A 147 40.34 -15.82 -24.32
CA GLN A 147 40.50 -15.01 -23.11
C GLN A 147 40.77 -13.53 -23.43
N LEU A 148 41.50 -13.21 -24.50
CA LEU A 148 41.75 -11.83 -24.92
C LEU A 148 40.57 -11.19 -25.66
N PHE A 149 39.76 -12.01 -26.35
CA PHE A 149 38.52 -11.56 -26.98
C PHE A 149 37.37 -11.40 -25.98
N LEU A 150 37.35 -12.24 -24.94
CA LEU A 150 36.34 -12.25 -23.88
C LEU A 150 36.40 -11.04 -22.94
N GLU A 151 37.59 -10.46 -22.69
CA GLU A 151 37.70 -9.30 -21.81
C GLU A 151 37.18 -8.00 -22.45
N ALA A 152 37.30 -7.84 -23.75
CA ALA A 152 36.76 -6.68 -24.47
C ALA A 152 35.24 -6.82 -24.68
N SER A 153 34.74 -8.00 -25.07
CA SER A 153 33.35 -8.31 -25.30
C SER A 153 32.51 -8.41 -24.00
N SER A 154 33.14 -8.73 -22.85
CA SER A 154 32.39 -8.97 -21.61
C SER A 154 31.74 -7.71 -21.03
N LYS A 155 32.35 -6.55 -21.17
CA LYS A 155 31.79 -5.27 -20.70
C LYS A 155 30.60 -4.83 -21.52
N GLU A 156 30.64 -5.05 -22.82
CA GLU A 156 29.59 -4.69 -23.76
C GLU A 156 28.40 -5.63 -23.62
N GLN A 157 28.63 -6.92 -23.51
CA GLN A 157 27.60 -7.90 -23.21
C GLN A 157 26.95 -7.66 -21.82
N GLN A 158 27.71 -7.27 -20.82
CA GLN A 158 27.16 -6.86 -19.52
C GLN A 158 26.26 -5.62 -19.63
N ALA A 159 26.68 -4.62 -20.43
CA ALA A 159 25.89 -3.42 -20.64
C ALA A 159 24.58 -3.73 -21.42
N ILE A 160 24.63 -4.62 -22.42
CA ILE A 160 23.45 -5.09 -23.15
C ILE A 160 22.51 -5.84 -22.19
N ALA A 161 23.02 -6.78 -21.42
CA ALA A 161 22.22 -7.56 -20.44
C ALA A 161 21.58 -6.66 -19.38
N GLU A 162 22.25 -5.60 -18.94
CA GLU A 162 21.67 -4.62 -18.04
C GLU A 162 20.51 -3.86 -18.68
N VAL A 163 20.70 -3.39 -19.91
CA VAL A 163 19.63 -2.69 -20.65
C VAL A 163 18.43 -3.62 -20.91
N GLU A 164 18.66 -4.86 -21.27
CA GLU A 164 17.61 -5.86 -21.46
C GLU A 164 16.86 -6.16 -20.16
N THR A 165 17.57 -6.23 -19.05
CA THR A 165 16.95 -6.36 -17.72
C THR A 165 16.07 -5.16 -17.43
N GLN A 166 16.54 -3.93 -17.64
CA GLN A 166 15.76 -2.73 -17.44
C GLN A 166 14.53 -2.67 -18.37
N LEU A 167 14.67 -3.04 -19.64
CA LEU A 167 13.55 -3.15 -20.58
C LEU A 167 12.49 -4.12 -20.08
N SER A 168 12.91 -5.30 -19.65
CA SER A 168 11.99 -6.30 -19.12
C SER A 168 11.25 -5.83 -17.88
N LEU A 169 11.90 -5.08 -16.99
CA LEU A 169 11.28 -4.51 -15.80
C LEU A 169 10.25 -3.42 -16.16
N VAL A 170 10.61 -2.57 -17.10
CA VAL A 170 9.75 -1.49 -17.61
C VAL A 170 8.52 -2.07 -18.33
N ASP A 171 8.71 -3.07 -19.19
CA ASP A 171 7.62 -3.76 -19.89
C ASP A 171 6.67 -4.46 -18.92
N TYR A 172 7.19 -5.10 -17.86
CA TYR A 172 6.35 -5.70 -16.82
C TYR A 172 5.46 -4.67 -16.11
N ILE A 173 6.02 -3.50 -15.75
CA ILE A 173 5.22 -2.45 -15.09
C ILE A 173 4.21 -1.87 -16.06
N ASP A 174 4.55 -1.70 -17.35
CA ASP A 174 3.59 -1.25 -18.36
C ASP A 174 2.40 -2.22 -18.48
N GLU A 175 2.67 -3.52 -18.55
CA GLU A 175 1.65 -4.55 -18.58
C GLU A 175 0.78 -4.54 -17.32
N PHE A 176 1.42 -4.46 -16.14
CA PHE A 176 0.69 -4.35 -14.87
C PHE A 176 -0.23 -3.13 -14.83
N LEU A 177 0.27 -1.99 -15.30
CA LEU A 177 -0.49 -0.74 -15.34
C LEU A 177 -1.61 -0.76 -16.40
N ARG A 178 -1.51 -1.53 -17.46
CA ARG A 178 -2.55 -1.66 -18.49
C ARG A 178 -3.63 -2.68 -18.13
N ASP A 179 -3.35 -3.55 -17.18
CA ASP A 179 -4.30 -4.55 -16.71
C ASP A 179 -5.36 -3.90 -15.80
N ASP A 180 -6.58 -3.74 -16.31
CA ASP A 180 -7.69 -3.14 -15.57
C ASP A 180 -8.11 -3.97 -14.35
N THR A 181 -7.84 -5.28 -14.35
CA THR A 181 -8.14 -6.13 -13.18
C THR A 181 -7.27 -5.78 -11.97
N LYS A 182 -6.10 -5.19 -12.23
CA LYS A 182 -5.12 -4.75 -11.22
C LYS A 182 -5.24 -3.27 -10.85
N ARG A 183 -6.30 -2.60 -11.32
CA ARG A 183 -6.48 -1.14 -11.15
C ARG A 183 -6.39 -0.65 -9.70
N HIS A 184 -6.77 -1.49 -8.75
CA HIS A 184 -6.77 -1.16 -7.33
C HIS A 184 -5.66 -1.86 -6.54
N ASN A 185 -4.74 -2.51 -7.22
CA ASN A 185 -3.62 -3.18 -6.59
C ASN A 185 -2.46 -2.20 -6.38
N LEU A 186 -1.65 -2.49 -5.37
CA LEU A 186 -0.38 -1.80 -5.18
C LEU A 186 0.61 -2.28 -6.23
N ILE A 187 1.35 -1.34 -6.80
CA ILE A 187 2.36 -1.63 -7.82
C ILE A 187 3.68 -1.98 -7.10
N PRO A 188 4.39 -3.03 -7.51
CA PRO A 188 5.73 -3.30 -7.01
C PRO A 188 6.64 -2.10 -7.28
N SER A 189 7.16 -1.45 -6.24
CA SER A 189 7.93 -0.20 -6.37
C SER A 189 9.43 -0.37 -6.14
N ASN A 190 9.88 -1.54 -5.68
CA ASN A 190 11.28 -1.78 -5.33
C ASN A 190 11.84 -2.97 -6.12
N ILE A 191 11.72 -2.89 -7.46
CA ILE A 191 12.03 -3.98 -8.39
C ILE A 191 13.35 -3.78 -9.14
N GLY A 192 14.12 -2.73 -8.81
CA GLY A 192 15.41 -2.46 -9.44
C GLY A 192 15.34 -1.63 -10.72
N ILE A 193 14.23 -0.91 -10.96
CA ILE A 193 14.20 0.13 -12.00
C ILE A 193 15.13 1.26 -11.57
N THR A 194 16.06 1.61 -12.44
CA THR A 194 17.07 2.65 -12.17
C THR A 194 16.55 4.07 -12.44
N ASP A 195 15.45 4.21 -13.17
CA ASP A 195 14.86 5.51 -13.46
C ASP A 195 14.10 6.05 -12.25
N GLU A 196 14.55 7.22 -11.76
CA GLU A 196 14.02 7.87 -10.57
C GLU A 196 12.58 8.35 -10.78
N SER A 197 12.24 8.86 -11.96
CA SER A 197 10.91 9.37 -12.26
C SER A 197 9.84 8.28 -12.22
N ILE A 198 10.18 7.07 -12.70
CA ILE A 198 9.29 5.91 -12.57
C ILE A 198 9.17 5.51 -11.10
N SER A 199 10.29 5.41 -10.39
CA SER A 199 10.32 4.97 -8.99
C SER A 199 9.54 5.91 -8.07
N GLU A 200 9.68 7.23 -8.25
CA GLU A 200 8.91 8.23 -7.52
C GLU A 200 7.41 8.15 -7.87
N GLY A 201 7.07 8.09 -9.15
CA GLY A 201 5.68 7.98 -9.60
C GLY A 201 4.97 6.74 -9.04
N LEU A 202 5.66 5.58 -8.99
CA LEU A 202 5.15 4.36 -8.38
C LEU A 202 4.95 4.50 -6.87
N ALA A 203 5.88 5.16 -6.17
CA ALA A 203 5.79 5.39 -4.74
C ALA A 203 4.61 6.31 -4.39
N GLU A 204 4.43 7.40 -5.13
CA GLU A 204 3.31 8.32 -4.95
C GLU A 204 1.96 7.64 -5.24
N TYR A 205 1.88 6.89 -6.34
CA TYR A 205 0.68 6.11 -6.67
C TYR A 205 0.32 5.14 -5.53
N ASN A 206 1.29 4.38 -5.04
CA ASN A 206 1.08 3.44 -3.93
C ASN A 206 0.65 4.14 -2.65
N ALA A 207 1.22 5.31 -2.33
CA ALA A 207 0.83 6.11 -1.17
C ALA A 207 -0.65 6.55 -1.26
N LEU A 208 -1.07 7.05 -2.42
CA LEU A 208 -2.46 7.45 -2.65
C LEU A 208 -3.41 6.24 -2.65
N GLN A 209 -3.00 5.12 -3.23
CA GLN A 209 -3.77 3.88 -3.24
C GLN A 209 -3.98 3.34 -1.81
N LEU A 210 -2.96 3.34 -0.98
CA LEU A 210 -3.07 2.98 0.44
C LEU A 210 -4.03 3.91 1.19
N GLN A 211 -3.96 5.21 0.91
CA GLN A 211 -4.89 6.19 1.50
C GLN A 211 -6.33 5.90 1.06
N ARG A 212 -6.56 5.63 -0.22
CA ARG A 212 -7.87 5.23 -0.74
C ARG A 212 -8.40 3.98 -0.05
N MET A 213 -7.57 2.94 0.10
CA MET A 213 -7.95 1.70 0.79
C MET A 213 -8.34 1.93 2.25
N ARG A 214 -7.67 2.86 2.95
CA ARG A 214 -8.04 3.25 4.32
C ARG A 214 -9.40 3.92 4.37
N VAL A 215 -9.69 4.86 3.47
CA VAL A 215 -10.98 5.55 3.40
C VAL A 215 -12.08 4.57 3.04
N GLN A 216 -11.84 3.63 2.14
CA GLN A 216 -12.79 2.62 1.69
C GLN A 216 -13.24 1.66 2.81
N ARG A 217 -12.42 1.45 3.86
CA ARG A 217 -12.82 0.66 5.04
C ARG A 217 -13.99 1.28 5.82
N THR A 218 -14.21 2.58 5.68
CA THR A 218 -15.22 3.35 6.43
C THR A 218 -16.23 4.07 5.55
N ALA A 219 -16.05 4.04 4.23
CA ALA A 219 -16.90 4.72 3.26
C ALA A 219 -17.24 3.78 2.10
N THR A 220 -18.35 4.07 1.43
CA THR A 220 -18.77 3.36 0.22
C THR A 220 -18.06 3.89 -1.02
N GLU A 221 -18.06 3.14 -2.11
CA GLU A 221 -17.48 3.55 -3.41
C GLU A 221 -18.08 4.88 -3.93
N SER A 222 -19.35 5.17 -3.62
CA SER A 222 -20.03 6.40 -3.99
C SER A 222 -19.66 7.62 -3.12
N ASN A 223 -18.65 7.52 -2.27
CA ASN A 223 -18.18 8.64 -1.47
C ASN A 223 -17.38 9.61 -2.38
N PRO A 224 -17.73 10.92 -2.41
CA PRO A 224 -17.04 11.90 -3.26
C PRO A 224 -15.51 11.94 -3.07
N VAL A 225 -15.02 11.65 -1.87
CA VAL A 225 -13.58 11.57 -1.59
C VAL A 225 -12.96 10.37 -2.31
N ILE A 226 -13.64 9.21 -2.32
CA ILE A 226 -13.16 8.03 -3.04
C ILE A 226 -13.20 8.27 -4.55
N GLU A 227 -14.25 8.90 -5.06
CA GLU A 227 -14.34 9.27 -6.49
C GLU A 227 -13.20 10.20 -6.91
N GLN A 228 -12.90 11.21 -6.09
CA GLN A 228 -11.78 12.11 -6.33
C GLN A 228 -10.43 11.37 -6.32
N MET A 229 -10.21 10.48 -5.35
CA MET A 229 -9.00 9.66 -5.29
C MET A 229 -8.89 8.72 -6.51
N ASN A 230 -9.99 8.12 -6.95
CA ASN A 230 -10.00 7.28 -8.15
C ASN A 230 -9.61 8.07 -9.41
N ALA A 231 -10.12 9.29 -9.56
CA ALA A 231 -9.76 10.17 -10.67
C ALA A 231 -8.27 10.55 -10.63
N GLN A 232 -7.74 10.87 -9.44
CA GLN A 232 -6.33 11.19 -9.26
C GLN A 232 -5.43 9.98 -9.54
N LEU A 233 -5.77 8.79 -9.03
CA LEU A 233 -5.06 7.54 -9.32
C LEU A 233 -5.07 7.21 -10.81
N ALA A 234 -6.19 7.43 -11.50
CA ALA A 234 -6.27 7.22 -12.95
C ALA A 234 -5.34 8.17 -13.72
N SER A 235 -5.29 9.44 -13.31
CA SER A 235 -4.36 10.42 -13.90
C SER A 235 -2.90 10.06 -13.65
N MET A 236 -2.53 9.70 -12.43
CA MET A 236 -1.18 9.26 -12.08
C MET A 236 -0.77 8.00 -12.87
N ARG A 237 -1.69 7.03 -13.01
CA ARG A 237 -1.46 5.83 -13.81
C ARG A 237 -1.13 6.15 -15.26
N GLN A 238 -1.87 7.07 -15.89
CA GLN A 238 -1.59 7.52 -17.26
C GLN A 238 -0.25 8.24 -17.37
N ASN A 239 0.10 9.07 -16.39
CA ASN A 239 1.39 9.75 -16.36
C ASN A 239 2.55 8.75 -16.24
N ILE A 240 2.42 7.75 -15.37
CA ILE A 240 3.44 6.69 -15.23
C ILE A 240 3.57 5.90 -16.54
N ILE A 241 2.49 5.52 -17.20
CA ILE A 241 2.51 4.84 -18.50
C ILE A 241 3.24 5.68 -19.54
N ALA A 242 2.99 7.00 -19.59
CA ALA A 242 3.68 7.89 -20.51
C ALA A 242 5.19 7.99 -20.22
N THR A 243 5.56 8.08 -18.94
CA THR A 243 6.97 8.07 -18.50
C THR A 243 7.66 6.76 -18.87
N ILE A 244 7.01 5.64 -18.63
CA ILE A 244 7.47 4.29 -19.02
C ILE A 244 7.72 4.20 -20.53
N ALA A 245 6.79 4.70 -21.35
CA ALA A 245 6.95 4.69 -22.78
C ALA A 245 8.19 5.49 -23.23
N SER A 246 8.45 6.65 -22.62
CA SER A 246 9.63 7.46 -22.88
C SER A 246 10.94 6.79 -22.45
N VAL A 247 10.96 6.20 -21.25
CA VAL A 247 12.13 5.48 -20.73
C VAL A 247 12.42 4.24 -21.58
N ARG A 248 11.37 3.50 -21.96
CA ARG A 248 11.49 2.34 -22.85
C ARG A 248 12.13 2.70 -24.19
N GLU A 249 11.68 3.79 -24.82
CA GLU A 249 12.30 4.26 -26.08
C GLU A 249 13.78 4.62 -25.88
N SER A 250 14.10 5.29 -24.79
CA SER A 250 15.50 5.62 -24.42
C SER A 250 16.37 4.35 -24.26
N LEU A 251 15.84 3.34 -23.57
CA LEU A 251 16.53 2.06 -23.39
C LEU A 251 16.72 1.32 -24.72
N LEU A 252 15.72 1.31 -25.60
CA LEU A 252 15.82 0.73 -26.94
C LEU A 252 16.85 1.44 -27.83
N ILE A 253 16.94 2.76 -27.73
CA ILE A 253 17.99 3.54 -28.41
C ILE A 253 19.37 3.14 -27.89
N ARG A 254 19.50 3.02 -26.56
CA ARG A 254 20.76 2.60 -25.92
C ARG A 254 21.15 1.17 -26.31
N GLN A 255 20.21 0.24 -26.34
CA GLN A 255 20.42 -1.13 -26.79
C GLN A 255 20.93 -1.19 -28.23
N ARG A 256 20.23 -0.46 -29.13
CA ARG A 256 20.67 -0.38 -30.55
C ARG A 256 22.07 0.24 -30.70
N GLY A 257 22.40 1.25 -29.88
CA GLY A 257 23.73 1.84 -29.87
C GLY A 257 24.81 0.89 -29.43
N LEU A 258 24.55 0.07 -28.42
CA LEU A 258 25.47 -0.97 -27.96
C LEU A 258 25.64 -2.07 -29.00
N MET A 259 24.54 -2.58 -29.60
CA MET A 259 24.58 -3.60 -30.65
C MET A 259 25.21 -3.13 -31.99
N ALA A 260 25.36 -1.83 -32.20
CA ALA A 260 26.01 -1.29 -33.40
C ALA A 260 27.53 -1.11 -33.23
N GLN A 261 28.07 -1.32 -32.03
CA GLN A 261 29.49 -1.25 -31.71
C GLN A 261 30.16 -2.65 -31.79
N ASP A 262 29.34 -3.70 -31.84
CA ASP A 262 29.73 -5.09 -32.00
C ASP A 262 29.87 -5.42 -33.51
#